data_c5d40a0da5d5d326693f1a1d105ac131
#
_entry.id   c5d40a0da5d5d326693f1a1d105ac131
#
_cell.length_a   1.000
_cell.length_b   1.000
_cell.length_c   1.000
_cell.angle_alpha   90.00
_cell.angle_beta   90.00
_cell.angle_gamma   90.00
#
_symmetry.space_group_name_H-M   'P 1'
#
loop_
_entity.id
_entity.type
_entity.pdbx_description
1 polymer ?
#
loop_
_entity_poly.entity_id
_entity_poly.type
_entity_poly.pdbx_seq_one_letter_code
_entity_poly.pdbx_strand_id
1 'polypeptide(L)'
;IQKSLSYFKKNDRGKIIMPCASGKSLAAFWITRRMNAKKILIAVPSLALLQQTLKVWTREFLIHKIQPDWLCVCSDESVKEDQDDFVSYTYDLGIEVTTDRGQIKKFLKAKSKNIKVIFTTYQSGKVTAQGSKGFTYDLGIMDEAHKTVGHVKKPMAHLIHQKNIKVKNRLFMTATERLFKGDEDEYLSMDDPRDYGKIIYQLSFKEAINSKPPIISDYKVITFGISEPEIEEVYKSNKYIQVKKEIKNITAREF
;
A
#
# COMPACT_ATOMS: atom_id res chain seq x y z
N ILE A 1 4.86 -7.68 -16.14
CA ILE A 1 4.60 -9.03 -15.60
C ILE A 1 5.80 -9.93 -15.88
N GLN A 2 6.21 -10.13 -17.14
CA GLN A 2 7.29 -11.07 -17.50
C GLN A 2 8.62 -10.77 -16.76
N LYS A 3 9.00 -9.48 -16.66
CA LYS A 3 10.18 -9.06 -15.89
C LYS A 3 10.10 -9.51 -14.43
N SER A 4 8.92 -9.40 -13.81
CA SER A 4 8.71 -9.82 -12.41
C SER A 4 8.87 -11.33 -12.23
N LEU A 5 8.33 -12.12 -13.14
CA LEU A 5 8.45 -13.58 -13.10
C LEU A 5 9.91 -14.04 -13.19
N SER A 6 10.67 -13.44 -14.12
CA SER A 6 12.09 -13.74 -14.29
C SER A 6 12.91 -13.30 -13.07
N TYR A 7 12.58 -12.14 -12.50
CA TYR A 7 13.26 -11.57 -11.35
C TYR A 7 13.07 -12.42 -10.09
N PHE A 8 11.84 -12.81 -9.78
CA PHE A 8 11.52 -13.59 -8.58
C PHE A 8 11.99 -15.06 -8.62
N LYS A 9 12.54 -15.53 -9.75
CA LYS A 9 13.25 -16.80 -9.78
C LYS A 9 14.58 -16.78 -9.01
N LYS A 10 15.18 -15.59 -8.85
CA LYS A 10 16.50 -15.41 -8.26
C LYS A 10 16.52 -14.48 -7.04
N ASN A 11 15.45 -13.76 -6.81
CA ASN A 11 15.35 -12.74 -5.76
C ASN A 11 14.05 -12.91 -4.96
N ASP A 12 14.08 -12.58 -3.69
CA ASP A 12 12.93 -12.71 -2.79
C ASP A 12 12.13 -11.40 -2.61
N ARG A 13 12.65 -10.27 -3.10
CA ARG A 13 12.01 -8.96 -2.99
C ARG A 13 12.38 -8.04 -4.13
N GLY A 14 11.47 -7.15 -4.51
CA GLY A 14 11.73 -6.17 -5.56
C GLY A 14 10.59 -5.17 -5.73
N LYS A 15 10.89 -4.06 -6.43
CA LYS A 15 10.02 -2.90 -6.57
C LYS A 15 9.46 -2.76 -7.97
N ILE A 16 8.19 -2.33 -8.05
CA ILE A 16 7.55 -1.80 -9.26
C ILE A 16 7.15 -0.35 -9.00
N ILE A 17 7.65 0.54 -9.83
CA ILE A 17 7.38 1.97 -9.75
C ILE A 17 6.51 2.36 -10.95
N MET A 18 5.27 2.75 -10.68
CA MET A 18 4.29 3.11 -11.71
C MET A 18 3.39 4.24 -11.21
N PRO A 19 2.97 5.17 -12.05
CA PRO A 19 2.08 6.26 -11.67
C PRO A 19 0.78 5.78 -11.03
N CYS A 20 0.11 6.65 -10.27
CA CYS A 20 -1.26 6.41 -9.86
C CYS A 20 -2.15 6.18 -11.09
N ALA A 21 -3.22 5.42 -10.95
CA ALA A 21 -4.16 5.06 -12.02
C ALA A 21 -3.57 4.27 -13.21
N SER A 22 -2.28 3.92 -13.20
CA SER A 22 -1.64 3.15 -14.28
C SER A 22 -1.89 1.64 -14.24
N GLY A 23 -2.74 1.16 -13.31
CA GLY A 23 -3.09 -0.25 -13.20
C GLY A 23 -2.16 -1.08 -12.30
N LYS A 24 -1.49 -0.48 -11.30
CA LYS A 24 -0.63 -1.20 -10.33
C LYS A 24 -1.31 -2.43 -9.72
N SER A 25 -2.52 -2.25 -9.17
CA SER A 25 -3.27 -3.33 -8.51
C SER A 25 -3.63 -4.48 -9.47
N LEU A 26 -3.96 -4.15 -10.73
CA LEU A 26 -4.20 -5.14 -11.77
C LEU A 26 -2.91 -5.88 -12.17
N ALA A 27 -1.78 -5.16 -12.26
CA ALA A 27 -0.47 -5.78 -12.52
C ALA A 27 -0.10 -6.76 -11.41
N ALA A 28 -0.34 -6.40 -10.14
CA ALA A 28 -0.14 -7.29 -8.99
C ALA A 28 -0.97 -8.56 -9.07
N PHE A 29 -2.25 -8.45 -9.44
CA PHE A 29 -3.13 -9.61 -9.66
C PHE A 29 -2.53 -10.55 -10.71
N TRP A 30 -2.13 -10.04 -11.87
CA TRP A 30 -1.58 -10.85 -12.95
C TRP A 30 -0.21 -11.45 -12.63
N ILE A 31 0.64 -10.73 -11.87
CA ILE A 31 1.91 -11.30 -11.36
C ILE A 31 1.60 -12.49 -10.45
N THR A 32 0.67 -12.32 -9.51
CA THR A 32 0.21 -13.38 -8.59
C THR A 32 -0.26 -14.62 -9.35
N ARG A 33 -1.09 -14.42 -10.36
CA ARG A 33 -1.61 -15.49 -11.20
C ARG A 33 -0.51 -16.23 -11.96
N ARG A 34 0.40 -15.48 -12.59
CA ARG A 34 1.49 -16.04 -13.39
C ARG A 34 2.58 -16.70 -12.54
N MET A 35 2.75 -16.28 -11.30
CA MET A 35 3.60 -16.96 -10.31
C MET A 35 2.95 -18.21 -9.72
N ASN A 36 1.67 -18.47 -10.03
CA ASN A 36 0.87 -19.55 -9.43
C ASN A 36 0.87 -19.50 -7.88
N ALA A 37 0.90 -18.28 -7.32
CA ALA A 37 0.88 -18.07 -5.87
C ALA A 37 -0.48 -18.48 -5.31
N LYS A 38 -0.47 -19.30 -4.25
CA LYS A 38 -1.67 -19.82 -3.59
C LYS A 38 -1.96 -19.16 -2.25
N LYS A 39 -0.95 -18.55 -1.64
CA LYS A 39 -1.00 -17.93 -0.32
C LYS A 39 -0.50 -16.51 -0.43
N ILE A 40 -1.40 -15.57 -0.38
CA ILE A 40 -1.16 -14.17 -0.76
C ILE A 40 -1.45 -13.26 0.43
N LEU A 41 -0.56 -12.32 0.68
CA LEU A 41 -0.74 -11.21 1.60
C LEU A 41 -0.75 -9.91 0.79
N ILE A 42 -1.76 -9.07 1.01
CA ILE A 42 -1.85 -7.75 0.38
C ILE A 42 -1.97 -6.71 1.49
N ALA A 43 -1.02 -5.80 1.55
CA ALA A 43 -0.98 -4.73 2.54
C ALA A 43 -1.08 -3.36 1.84
N VAL A 44 -1.95 -2.53 2.38
CA VAL A 44 -2.24 -1.17 1.89
C VAL A 44 -2.21 -0.17 3.05
N PRO A 45 -2.01 1.14 2.82
CA PRO A 45 -1.92 2.10 3.92
C PRO A 45 -3.25 2.48 4.56
N SER A 46 -4.38 2.41 3.86
CA SER A 46 -5.67 2.91 4.37
C SER A 46 -6.85 2.02 4.01
N LEU A 47 -8.01 2.22 4.68
CA LEU A 47 -9.25 1.51 4.40
C LEU A 47 -9.79 1.84 3.01
N ALA A 48 -9.67 3.10 2.56
CA ALA A 48 -10.10 3.50 1.21
C ALA A 48 -9.34 2.73 0.13
N LEU A 49 -8.01 2.60 0.27
CA LEU A 49 -7.19 1.81 -0.64
C LEU A 49 -7.45 0.31 -0.51
N LEU A 50 -7.80 -0.17 0.69
CA LEU A 50 -8.23 -1.55 0.89
C LEU A 50 -9.50 -1.85 0.09
N GLN A 51 -10.51 -0.98 0.20
CA GLN A 51 -11.76 -1.09 -0.55
C GLN A 51 -11.52 -1.07 -2.07
N GLN A 52 -10.68 -0.14 -2.55
CA GLN A 52 -10.33 -0.06 -3.96
C GLN A 52 -9.64 -1.35 -4.44
N THR A 53 -8.68 -1.85 -3.67
CA THR A 53 -7.96 -3.09 -4.00
C THR A 53 -8.90 -4.29 -4.02
N LEU A 54 -9.78 -4.41 -3.02
CA LEU A 54 -10.82 -5.43 -2.97
C LEU A 54 -11.71 -5.41 -4.22
N LYS A 55 -12.21 -4.23 -4.62
CA LYS A 55 -13.04 -4.08 -5.83
C LYS A 55 -12.33 -4.59 -7.08
N VAL A 56 -11.05 -4.23 -7.27
CA VAL A 56 -10.25 -4.67 -8.42
C VAL A 56 -10.07 -6.19 -8.39
N TRP A 57 -9.64 -6.74 -7.25
CA TRP A 57 -9.35 -8.17 -7.13
C TRP A 57 -10.60 -9.03 -7.21
N THR A 58 -11.71 -8.61 -6.62
CA THR A 58 -13.01 -9.29 -6.73
C THR A 58 -13.48 -9.36 -8.18
N ARG A 59 -13.40 -8.23 -8.89
CA ARG A 59 -13.73 -8.18 -10.31
C ARG A 59 -12.90 -9.18 -11.14
N GLU A 60 -11.60 -9.21 -10.92
CA GLU A 60 -10.69 -10.11 -11.63
C GLU A 60 -10.95 -11.58 -11.27
N PHE A 61 -11.22 -11.89 -10.00
CA PHE A 61 -11.64 -13.25 -9.61
C PHE A 61 -12.90 -13.69 -10.30
N LEU A 62 -13.92 -12.82 -10.39
CA LEU A 62 -15.19 -13.12 -11.07
C LEU A 62 -15.00 -13.33 -12.57
N ILE A 63 -14.29 -12.42 -13.26
CA ILE A 63 -14.02 -12.50 -14.70
C ILE A 63 -13.31 -13.82 -15.05
N HIS A 64 -12.36 -14.23 -14.23
CA HIS A 64 -11.56 -15.42 -14.45
C HIS A 64 -12.11 -16.68 -13.79
N LYS A 65 -13.34 -16.64 -13.26
CA LYS A 65 -14.03 -17.76 -12.59
C LYS A 65 -13.18 -18.43 -11.51
N ILE A 66 -12.46 -17.59 -10.73
CA ILE A 66 -11.62 -18.03 -9.62
C ILE A 66 -12.41 -17.82 -8.34
N GLN A 67 -12.47 -18.84 -7.51
CA GLN A 67 -13.06 -18.76 -6.18
C GLN A 67 -11.91 -18.69 -5.14
N PRO A 68 -11.60 -17.53 -4.59
CA PRO A 68 -10.64 -17.40 -3.51
C PRO A 68 -11.29 -17.61 -2.15
N ASP A 69 -10.49 -18.04 -1.17
CA ASP A 69 -10.80 -17.81 0.23
C ASP A 69 -10.09 -16.52 0.63
N TRP A 70 -10.79 -15.56 1.18
CA TRP A 70 -10.19 -14.31 1.61
C TRP A 70 -10.58 -13.91 3.03
N LEU A 71 -9.74 -13.11 3.64
CA LEU A 71 -9.98 -12.52 4.96
C LEU A 71 -9.45 -11.09 4.95
N CYS A 72 -10.23 -10.15 5.48
CA CYS A 72 -9.77 -8.78 5.70
C CYS A 72 -9.38 -8.57 7.15
N VAL A 73 -8.18 -8.04 7.35
CA VAL A 73 -7.60 -7.75 8.67
C VAL A 73 -7.36 -6.25 8.78
N CYS A 74 -8.29 -5.54 9.37
CA CYS A 74 -8.24 -4.10 9.59
C CYS A 74 -9.17 -3.69 10.73
N SER A 75 -9.03 -2.43 11.18
CA SER A 75 -9.89 -1.80 12.19
C SER A 75 -10.12 -0.33 11.85
N ASP A 76 -11.17 0.27 12.42
CA ASP A 76 -11.45 1.70 12.26
C ASP A 76 -10.39 2.61 12.90
N GLU A 77 -9.60 2.07 13.84
CA GLU A 77 -8.48 2.82 14.44
C GLU A 77 -7.38 3.16 13.43
N SER A 78 -7.29 2.41 12.32
CA SER A 78 -6.35 2.70 11.24
C SER A 78 -6.62 4.01 10.51
N VAL A 79 -7.78 4.62 10.73
CA VAL A 79 -8.20 5.89 10.12
C VAL A 79 -7.67 7.12 10.90
N LYS A 80 -7.32 6.94 12.18
CA LYS A 80 -6.98 8.08 13.07
C LYS A 80 -5.60 8.67 12.85
N GLU A 81 -4.71 8.00 12.14
CA GLU A 81 -3.29 8.39 12.02
C GLU A 81 -2.92 9.07 10.68
N ASP A 82 -3.73 8.93 9.62
CA ASP A 82 -3.46 9.55 8.33
C ASP A 82 -4.42 10.72 8.08
N GLN A 83 -3.92 11.95 8.15
CA GLN A 83 -4.70 13.19 7.99
C GLN A 83 -5.14 13.45 6.53
N ASP A 84 -4.64 12.69 5.56
CA ASP A 84 -4.85 12.93 4.12
C ASP A 84 -5.93 12.06 3.46
N ASP A 85 -6.52 11.09 4.15
CA ASP A 85 -7.46 10.16 3.54
C ASP A 85 -8.91 10.41 3.97
N PHE A 86 -9.84 10.35 3.00
CA PHE A 86 -11.28 10.29 3.25
C PHE A 86 -11.58 9.20 4.28
N VAL A 87 -12.29 9.56 5.34
CA VAL A 87 -12.67 8.66 6.43
C VAL A 87 -13.58 7.57 5.85
N SER A 88 -13.03 6.36 5.71
CA SER A 88 -13.80 5.16 5.40
C SER A 88 -13.88 4.29 6.65
N TYR A 89 -15.08 3.82 6.97
CA TYR A 89 -15.28 2.88 8.08
C TYR A 89 -15.20 1.45 7.60
N THR A 90 -14.95 0.49 8.49
CA THR A 90 -14.87 -0.94 8.14
C THR A 90 -16.19 -1.46 7.57
N TYR A 91 -17.35 -0.92 7.97
CA TYR A 91 -18.64 -1.30 7.41
C TYR A 91 -18.78 -0.91 5.93
N ASP A 92 -18.06 0.11 5.45
CA ASP A 92 -18.09 0.54 4.05
C ASP A 92 -17.43 -0.48 3.12
N LEU A 93 -16.64 -1.41 3.67
CA LEU A 93 -16.02 -2.48 2.89
C LEU A 93 -17.04 -3.49 2.36
N GLY A 94 -18.22 -3.59 2.98
CA GLY A 94 -19.29 -4.54 2.60
C GLY A 94 -18.91 -6.02 2.81
N ILE A 95 -17.88 -6.28 3.62
CA ILE A 95 -17.37 -7.61 3.94
C ILE A 95 -16.99 -7.69 5.41
N GLU A 96 -16.97 -8.91 5.94
CA GLU A 96 -16.52 -9.16 7.30
C GLU A 96 -15.03 -8.86 7.46
N VAL A 97 -14.68 -8.13 8.53
CA VAL A 97 -13.32 -7.79 8.91
C VAL A 97 -12.99 -8.32 10.29
N THR A 98 -11.72 -8.52 10.57
CA THR A 98 -11.27 -9.01 11.88
C THR A 98 -9.95 -8.40 12.31
N THR A 99 -9.77 -8.27 13.63
CA THR A 99 -8.48 -8.05 14.29
C THR A 99 -8.14 -9.19 15.26
N ASP A 100 -8.92 -10.27 15.23
CA ASP A 100 -8.71 -11.45 16.06
C ASP A 100 -7.64 -12.38 15.47
N ARG A 101 -6.56 -12.60 16.23
CA ARG A 101 -5.45 -13.48 15.83
C ARG A 101 -5.88 -14.94 15.71
N GLY A 102 -6.85 -15.38 16.51
CA GLY A 102 -7.40 -16.72 16.47
C GLY A 102 -8.16 -16.99 15.17
N GLN A 103 -8.98 -16.02 14.73
CA GLN A 103 -9.68 -16.08 13.46
C GLN A 103 -8.70 -16.12 12.28
N ILE A 104 -7.66 -15.26 12.28
CA ILE A 104 -6.61 -15.28 11.25
C ILE A 104 -5.94 -16.65 11.19
N LYS A 105 -5.54 -17.20 12.35
CA LYS A 105 -4.92 -18.52 12.45
C LYS A 105 -5.85 -19.64 11.99
N LYS A 106 -7.14 -19.59 12.36
CA LYS A 106 -8.16 -20.55 11.92
C LYS A 106 -8.33 -20.52 10.41
N PHE A 107 -8.47 -19.33 9.82
CA PHE A 107 -8.56 -19.12 8.37
C PHE A 107 -7.36 -19.71 7.63
N LEU A 108 -6.13 -19.40 8.08
CA LEU A 108 -4.91 -19.88 7.44
C LEU A 108 -4.72 -21.39 7.54
N LYS A 109 -5.13 -22.01 8.67
CA LYS A 109 -5.04 -23.46 8.89
C LYS A 109 -6.14 -24.26 8.20
N ALA A 110 -7.28 -23.65 7.88
CA ALA A 110 -8.37 -24.34 7.22
C ALA A 110 -7.88 -24.98 5.92
N LYS A 111 -8.20 -26.26 5.72
CA LYS A 111 -7.88 -26.94 4.46
C LYS A 111 -8.74 -26.36 3.33
N SER A 112 -8.12 -25.98 2.24
CA SER A 112 -8.81 -25.48 1.04
C SER A 112 -7.97 -25.73 -0.18
N LYS A 113 -8.64 -25.97 -1.30
CA LYS A 113 -8.01 -26.03 -2.65
C LYS A 113 -7.93 -24.65 -3.29
N ASN A 114 -8.64 -23.68 -2.74
CA ASN A 114 -8.72 -22.31 -3.24
C ASN A 114 -7.43 -21.51 -2.96
N ILE A 115 -7.27 -20.43 -3.68
CA ILE A 115 -6.26 -19.41 -3.37
C ILE A 115 -6.67 -18.72 -2.07
N LYS A 116 -5.76 -18.63 -1.10
CA LYS A 116 -5.98 -17.90 0.15
C LYS A 116 -5.38 -16.51 0.05
N VAL A 117 -6.19 -15.50 0.33
CA VAL A 117 -5.76 -14.10 0.31
C VAL A 117 -6.08 -13.44 1.64
N ILE A 118 -5.07 -12.83 2.26
CA ILE A 118 -5.28 -11.87 3.34
C ILE A 118 -5.07 -10.47 2.78
N PHE A 119 -6.11 -9.64 2.94
CA PHE A 119 -6.03 -8.20 2.74
C PHE A 119 -5.86 -7.55 4.11
N THR A 120 -4.93 -6.62 4.25
CA THR A 120 -4.67 -5.95 5.51
C THR A 120 -4.24 -4.50 5.32
N THR A 121 -4.48 -3.66 6.32
CA THR A 121 -3.80 -2.36 6.40
C THR A 121 -2.42 -2.52 7.04
N TYR A 122 -1.50 -1.61 6.75
CA TYR A 122 -0.18 -1.64 7.42
C TYR A 122 -0.28 -1.49 8.94
N GLN A 123 -1.22 -0.69 9.42
CA GLN A 123 -1.49 -0.48 10.85
C GLN A 123 -1.87 -1.81 11.54
N SER A 124 -2.66 -2.64 10.87
CA SER A 124 -3.03 -3.98 11.34
C SER A 124 -1.95 -5.04 11.11
N GLY A 125 -0.78 -4.65 10.57
CA GLY A 125 0.30 -5.55 10.21
C GLY A 125 0.84 -6.38 11.37
N LYS A 126 0.89 -5.83 12.60
CA LYS A 126 1.32 -6.57 13.79
C LYS A 126 0.36 -7.71 14.15
N VAL A 127 -0.92 -7.44 14.11
CA VAL A 127 -1.97 -8.45 14.36
C VAL A 127 -1.95 -9.53 13.28
N THR A 128 -1.87 -9.11 12.02
CA THR A 128 -1.75 -10.01 10.86
C THR A 128 -0.54 -10.94 11.00
N ALA A 129 0.64 -10.40 11.35
CA ALA A 129 1.84 -11.19 11.55
C ALA A 129 1.71 -12.18 12.71
N GLN A 130 1.11 -11.77 13.82
CA GLN A 130 0.89 -12.64 15.00
C GLN A 130 -0.08 -13.79 14.69
N GLY A 131 -1.18 -13.52 13.98
CA GLY A 131 -2.13 -14.55 13.53
C GLY A 131 -1.55 -15.50 12.47
N SER A 132 -0.53 -15.04 11.74
CA SER A 132 0.16 -15.80 10.70
C SER A 132 1.35 -16.63 11.18
N LYS A 133 1.61 -16.69 12.49
CA LYS A 133 2.73 -17.49 13.04
C LYS A 133 2.65 -18.94 12.58
N GLY A 134 3.77 -19.45 12.04
CA GLY A 134 3.87 -20.80 11.49
C GLY A 134 3.33 -20.97 10.06
N PHE A 135 2.90 -19.88 9.42
CA PHE A 135 2.43 -19.86 8.05
C PHE A 135 3.40 -19.08 7.16
N THR A 136 3.55 -19.51 5.91
CA THR A 136 4.40 -18.84 4.94
C THR A 136 3.57 -18.46 3.72
N TYR A 137 3.57 -17.19 3.36
CA TYR A 137 2.93 -16.68 2.15
C TYR A 137 3.85 -16.91 0.94
N ASP A 138 3.25 -17.20 -0.21
CA ASP A 138 4.01 -17.33 -1.47
C ASP A 138 4.39 -15.95 -2.02
N LEU A 139 3.45 -14.98 -1.93
CA LEU A 139 3.66 -13.61 -2.37
C LEU A 139 3.05 -12.63 -1.37
N GLY A 140 3.82 -11.61 -1.00
CA GLY A 140 3.36 -10.44 -0.28
C GLY A 140 3.39 -9.23 -1.21
N ILE A 141 2.27 -8.55 -1.36
CA ILE A 141 2.12 -7.32 -2.13
C ILE A 141 2.02 -6.17 -1.15
N MET A 142 2.97 -5.25 -1.23
CA MET A 142 3.06 -4.06 -0.39
C MET A 142 2.74 -2.85 -1.25
N ASP A 143 1.47 -2.44 -1.28
CA ASP A 143 1.02 -1.32 -2.10
C ASP A 143 1.26 0.01 -1.39
N GLU A 144 1.51 1.07 -2.17
CA GLU A 144 1.97 2.38 -1.69
C GLU A 144 3.14 2.26 -0.69
N ALA A 145 4.12 1.44 -1.06
CA ALA A 145 5.23 1.03 -0.19
C ALA A 145 6.08 2.20 0.34
N HIS A 146 6.02 3.38 -0.30
CA HIS A 146 6.67 4.59 0.19
C HIS A 146 6.18 5.02 1.60
N LYS A 147 4.96 4.63 1.99
CA LYS A 147 4.41 4.89 3.33
C LYS A 147 5.11 4.06 4.42
N THR A 148 5.81 2.99 4.06
CA THR A 148 6.55 2.14 5.01
C THR A 148 7.94 2.69 5.35
N VAL A 149 8.45 3.66 4.58
CA VAL A 149 9.75 4.31 4.78
C VAL A 149 9.77 5.13 6.06
N GLY A 150 10.92 5.16 6.72
CA GLY A 150 11.17 5.84 7.98
C GLY A 150 11.61 4.88 9.08
N HIS A 151 11.44 5.22 10.34
CA HIS A 151 11.94 4.44 11.46
C HIS A 151 11.45 2.98 11.43
N VAL A 152 12.35 2.00 11.61
CA VAL A 152 12.06 0.55 11.52
C VAL A 152 10.98 0.05 12.51
N LYS A 153 10.77 0.77 13.62
CA LYS A 153 9.73 0.46 14.61
C LYS A 153 8.36 1.05 14.25
N LYS A 154 8.26 1.81 13.17
CA LYS A 154 6.98 2.35 12.70
C LYS A 154 5.99 1.22 12.44
N PRO A 155 4.72 1.33 12.86
CA PRO A 155 3.71 0.28 12.62
C PRO A 155 3.63 -0.14 11.16
N MET A 156 3.70 0.79 10.22
CA MET A 156 3.66 0.53 8.78
C MET A 156 4.84 -0.30 8.27
N ALA A 157 5.99 -0.30 8.96
CA ALA A 157 7.17 -1.08 8.58
C ALA A 157 7.10 -2.55 9.01
N HIS A 158 6.14 -2.93 9.85
CA HIS A 158 6.13 -4.24 10.52
C HIS A 158 6.14 -5.43 9.54
N LEU A 159 5.40 -5.33 8.42
CA LEU A 159 5.28 -6.40 7.43
C LEU A 159 6.46 -6.50 6.45
N ILE A 160 7.40 -5.53 6.47
CA ILE A 160 8.57 -5.53 5.59
C ILE A 160 9.56 -6.61 6.00
N HIS A 161 9.68 -6.87 7.30
CA HIS A 161 10.72 -7.73 7.86
C HIS A 161 10.32 -9.21 7.86
N GLN A 162 11.22 -10.06 7.36
CA GLN A 162 11.05 -11.52 7.33
C GLN A 162 10.92 -12.14 8.73
N LYS A 163 11.55 -11.52 9.75
CA LYS A 163 11.45 -11.96 11.15
C LYS A 163 10.04 -11.83 11.73
N ASN A 164 9.23 -10.89 11.23
CA ASN A 164 7.89 -10.63 11.71
C ASN A 164 6.85 -11.52 11.02
N ILE A 165 6.97 -11.71 9.71
CA ILE A 165 6.05 -12.49 8.90
C ILE A 165 6.79 -13.18 7.75
N LYS A 166 6.56 -14.48 7.58
CA LYS A 166 7.23 -15.27 6.56
C LYS A 166 6.56 -15.13 5.20
N VAL A 167 7.28 -14.57 4.25
CA VAL A 167 6.83 -14.37 2.87
C VAL A 167 7.97 -14.77 1.93
N LYS A 168 7.70 -15.64 0.96
CA LYS A 168 8.74 -16.09 0.00
C LYS A 168 9.18 -14.95 -0.92
N ASN A 169 8.21 -14.26 -1.52
CA ASN A 169 8.48 -13.16 -2.43
C ASN A 169 7.71 -11.91 -1.98
N ARG A 170 8.39 -10.76 -1.91
CA ARG A 170 7.77 -9.45 -1.62
C ARG A 170 7.83 -8.54 -2.84
N LEU A 171 6.66 -8.11 -3.28
CA LEU A 171 6.49 -7.13 -4.33
C LEU A 171 6.10 -5.80 -3.69
N PHE A 172 6.97 -4.81 -3.80
CA PHE A 172 6.70 -3.45 -3.37
C PHE A 172 6.21 -2.62 -4.55
N MET A 173 5.10 -1.94 -4.40
CA MET A 173 4.52 -1.09 -5.43
C MET A 173 4.35 0.33 -4.94
N THR A 174 4.70 1.28 -5.77
CA THR A 174 4.57 2.72 -5.46
C THR A 174 4.57 3.55 -6.74
N ALA A 175 4.07 4.77 -6.65
CA ALA A 175 4.23 5.76 -7.72
C ALA A 175 5.60 6.45 -7.67
N THR A 176 6.15 6.61 -6.46
CA THR A 176 7.43 7.30 -6.23
C THR A 176 8.24 6.57 -5.19
N GLU A 177 9.55 6.52 -5.35
CA GLU A 177 10.44 6.07 -4.28
C GLU A 177 10.57 7.16 -3.23
N ARG A 178 10.53 6.76 -1.97
CA ARG A 178 10.85 7.63 -0.86
C ARG A 178 12.21 7.22 -0.30
N LEU A 179 13.13 8.17 -0.30
CA LEU A 179 14.48 7.98 0.22
C LEU A 179 14.59 8.64 1.58
N PHE A 180 15.25 7.98 2.49
CA PHE A 180 15.53 8.51 3.81
C PHE A 180 17.04 8.46 4.06
N LYS A 181 17.62 9.59 4.47
CA LYS A 181 19.04 9.69 4.85
C LYS A 181 19.12 9.61 6.36
N GLY A 182 19.74 8.56 6.89
CA GLY A 182 19.91 8.33 8.32
C GLY A 182 20.66 7.04 8.58
N ASP A 183 20.67 6.58 9.82
CA ASP A 183 21.26 5.30 10.20
C ASP A 183 20.46 4.17 9.56
N GLU A 184 21.12 3.34 8.75
CA GLU A 184 20.50 2.23 8.01
C GLU A 184 19.93 1.14 8.93
N ASP A 185 20.41 1.04 10.17
CA ASP A 185 19.89 0.07 11.14
C ASP A 185 18.61 0.57 11.85
N GLU A 186 18.40 1.88 11.87
CA GLU A 186 17.24 2.51 12.50
C GLU A 186 16.15 2.93 11.52
N TYR A 187 16.49 3.14 10.24
CA TYR A 187 15.57 3.68 9.25
C TYR A 187 15.53 2.84 7.97
N LEU A 188 14.31 2.64 7.48
CA LEU A 188 14.06 2.03 6.17
C LEU A 188 14.10 3.10 5.09
N SER A 189 14.80 2.82 3.99
CA SER A 189 14.83 3.66 2.80
C SER A 189 14.64 2.79 1.55
N MET A 190 13.87 3.27 0.57
CA MET A 190 13.53 2.42 -0.59
C MET A 190 14.71 2.12 -1.51
N ASP A 191 15.82 2.84 -1.41
CA ASP A 191 17.05 2.54 -2.13
C ASP A 191 17.86 1.39 -1.51
N ASP A 192 17.55 0.97 -0.27
CA ASP A 192 18.18 -0.22 0.31
C ASP A 192 17.61 -1.51 -0.30
N PRO A 193 18.44 -2.27 -1.06
CA PRO A 193 17.99 -3.50 -1.66
C PRO A 193 17.81 -4.66 -0.67
N ARG A 194 18.32 -4.54 0.57
CA ARG A 194 18.12 -5.55 1.64
C ARG A 194 16.67 -5.57 2.08
N ASP A 195 16.01 -4.40 2.12
CA ASP A 195 14.63 -4.26 2.59
C ASP A 195 13.62 -4.25 1.45
N TYR A 196 13.90 -3.53 0.37
CA TYR A 196 12.93 -3.34 -0.73
C TYR A 196 13.31 -4.06 -2.03
N GLY A 197 14.53 -4.61 -2.14
CA GLY A 197 15.02 -5.21 -3.38
C GLY A 197 15.32 -4.16 -4.46
N LYS A 198 15.66 -4.64 -5.66
CA LYS A 198 15.94 -3.78 -6.82
C LYS A 198 14.64 -3.42 -7.56
N ILE A 199 14.72 -2.41 -8.41
CA ILE A 199 13.63 -2.05 -9.33
C ILE A 199 13.50 -3.14 -10.38
N ILE A 200 12.34 -3.79 -10.43
CA ILE A 200 11.96 -4.79 -11.43
C ILE A 200 11.47 -4.11 -12.70
N TYR A 201 10.63 -3.09 -12.50
CA TYR A 201 10.02 -2.33 -13.58
C TYR A 201 9.72 -0.91 -13.12
N GLN A 202 9.94 0.03 -14.00
CA GLN A 202 9.60 1.42 -13.82
C GLN A 202 8.86 1.92 -15.05
N LEU A 203 7.78 2.68 -14.81
CA LEU A 203 7.03 3.43 -15.80
C LEU A 203 6.96 4.88 -15.33
N SER A 204 7.52 5.80 -16.07
CA SER A 204 7.43 7.21 -15.74
C SER A 204 6.08 7.81 -16.16
N PHE A 205 5.69 8.94 -15.57
CA PHE A 205 4.51 9.69 -16.00
C PHE A 205 4.56 10.03 -17.49
N LYS A 206 5.72 10.51 -17.97
CA LYS A 206 5.93 10.84 -19.37
C LYS A 206 5.69 9.65 -20.30
N GLU A 207 6.22 8.49 -19.96
CA GLU A 207 6.01 7.26 -20.76
C GLU A 207 4.55 6.82 -20.72
N ALA A 208 3.89 6.91 -19.57
CA ALA A 208 2.50 6.52 -19.42
C ALA A 208 1.53 7.42 -20.20
N ILE A 209 1.80 8.73 -20.24
CA ILE A 209 1.02 9.71 -21.02
C ILE A 209 1.26 9.51 -22.53
N ASN A 210 2.52 9.33 -22.94
CA ASN A 210 2.89 9.23 -24.37
C ASN A 210 2.73 7.82 -24.95
N SER A 211 2.27 6.83 -24.17
CA SER A 211 2.00 5.48 -24.68
C SER A 211 0.84 5.50 -25.71
N LYS A 212 0.80 4.49 -26.56
CA LYS A 212 -0.26 4.35 -27.58
C LYS A 212 -1.01 3.02 -27.39
N PRO A 213 -2.27 3.02 -26.91
CA PRO A 213 -3.02 4.18 -26.38
C PRO A 213 -2.41 4.72 -25.07
N PRO A 214 -2.69 5.98 -24.69
CA PRO A 214 -2.25 6.53 -23.41
C PRO A 214 -2.76 5.70 -22.20
N ILE A 215 -1.87 5.42 -21.26
CA ILE A 215 -2.21 4.68 -20.04
C ILE A 215 -2.89 5.59 -19.02
N ILE A 216 -2.43 6.85 -18.95
CA ILE A 216 -3.01 7.91 -18.11
C ILE A 216 -3.20 9.16 -18.95
N SER A 217 -4.15 10.00 -18.55
CA SER A 217 -4.37 11.30 -19.18
C SER A 217 -3.21 12.25 -18.92
N ASP A 218 -3.03 13.21 -19.85
CA ASP A 218 -2.13 14.33 -19.62
C ASP A 218 -2.65 15.23 -18.49
N TYR A 219 -1.78 16.01 -17.90
CA TYR A 219 -2.09 16.91 -16.80
C TYR A 219 -1.49 18.29 -17.02
N LYS A 220 -2.14 19.30 -16.43
CA LYS A 220 -1.63 20.66 -16.39
C LYS A 220 -1.28 21.02 -14.96
N VAL A 221 -0.09 21.55 -14.74
CA VAL A 221 0.31 22.14 -13.46
C VAL A 221 -0.06 23.62 -13.51
N ILE A 222 -0.97 24.03 -12.63
CA ILE A 222 -1.31 25.43 -12.44
C ILE A 222 -0.57 25.90 -11.20
N THR A 223 0.35 26.82 -11.35
CA THR A 223 1.11 27.39 -10.24
C THR A 223 0.53 28.76 -9.91
N PHE A 224 0.13 28.95 -8.68
CA PHE A 224 -0.23 30.27 -8.16
C PHE A 224 0.96 30.80 -7.36
N GLY A 225 1.49 31.93 -7.78
CA GLY A 225 2.45 32.68 -7.00
C GLY A 225 1.70 33.59 -6.03
N ILE A 226 1.92 33.44 -4.74
CA ILE A 226 1.44 34.38 -3.73
C ILE A 226 2.65 35.21 -3.31
N SER A 227 2.56 36.54 -3.44
CA SER A 227 3.64 37.44 -3.03
C SER A 227 3.68 37.58 -1.49
N GLU A 228 4.86 37.89 -0.94
CA GLU A 228 4.98 38.15 0.50
C GLU A 228 3.96 39.16 1.03
N PRO A 229 3.66 40.29 0.34
CA PRO A 229 2.64 41.24 0.79
C PRO A 229 1.24 40.62 0.89
N GLU A 230 0.86 39.73 -0.05
CA GLU A 230 -0.44 39.03 -0.02
C GLU A 230 -0.53 38.05 1.14
N ILE A 231 0.57 37.34 1.45
CA ILE A 231 0.67 36.48 2.62
C ILE A 231 0.55 37.31 3.91
N GLU A 232 1.21 38.44 3.99
CA GLU A 232 1.12 39.36 5.14
C GLU A 232 -0.32 39.90 5.32
N GLU A 233 -1.03 40.21 4.23
CA GLU A 233 -2.40 40.69 4.30
C GLU A 233 -3.35 39.60 4.83
N VAL A 234 -3.21 38.37 4.37
CA VAL A 234 -3.97 37.20 4.88
C VAL A 234 -3.66 36.99 6.37
N TYR A 235 -2.41 37.10 6.76
CA TYR A 235 -1.97 36.96 8.15
C TYR A 235 -2.54 38.07 9.04
N LYS A 236 -2.48 39.34 8.60
CA LYS A 236 -3.02 40.51 9.31
C LYS A 236 -4.56 40.44 9.43
N SER A 237 -5.24 39.84 8.45
CA SER A 237 -6.70 39.67 8.48
C SER A 237 -7.17 38.55 9.43
N ASN A 238 -6.27 37.87 10.13
CA ASN A 238 -6.58 36.72 11.01
C ASN A 238 -7.48 35.64 10.34
N LYS A 239 -7.33 35.42 9.05
CA LYS A 239 -8.02 34.31 8.36
C LYS A 239 -7.27 33.03 8.67
N TYR A 240 -7.97 32.09 9.30
CA TYR A 240 -7.47 30.78 9.68
C TYR A 240 -8.13 29.70 8.87
N ILE A 241 -7.39 28.63 8.59
CA ILE A 241 -7.94 27.43 7.99
C ILE A 241 -8.51 26.55 9.10
N GLN A 242 -9.80 26.26 9.05
CA GLN A 242 -10.44 25.32 9.98
C GLN A 242 -10.17 23.90 9.52
N VAL A 243 -9.40 23.14 10.27
CA VAL A 243 -9.20 21.71 10.08
C VAL A 243 -10.19 20.98 11.01
N LYS A 244 -11.04 20.14 10.42
CA LYS A 244 -11.97 19.31 11.20
C LYS A 244 -11.21 18.47 12.21
N LYS A 245 -11.37 18.71 13.47
CA LYS A 245 -11.44 17.83 14.65
C LYS A 245 -10.95 18.42 15.97
N GLU A 246 -10.15 19.38 15.94
CA GLU A 246 -9.91 20.34 17.01
C GLU A 246 -9.72 21.63 16.26
N ILE A 247 -10.39 22.67 16.69
CA ILE A 247 -10.22 24.00 16.12
C ILE A 247 -8.80 24.46 16.48
N LYS A 248 -7.81 23.89 15.80
CA LYS A 248 -6.50 24.49 15.73
C LYS A 248 -6.59 25.48 14.60
N ASN A 249 -6.67 26.73 14.98
CA ASN A 249 -6.49 27.82 14.06
C ASN A 249 -5.03 27.77 13.61
N ILE A 250 -4.80 27.28 12.39
CA ILE A 250 -3.49 27.24 11.78
C ILE A 250 -3.37 28.50 10.95
N THR A 251 -2.34 29.29 11.18
CA THR A 251 -2.06 30.47 10.37
C THR A 251 -1.56 30.06 9.00
N ALA A 252 -1.71 30.94 7.99
CA ALA A 252 -1.24 30.68 6.62
C ALA A 252 0.28 30.37 6.53
N ARG A 253 1.07 30.61 7.59
CA ARG A 253 2.49 30.25 7.68
C ARG A 253 2.74 28.81 8.15
N GLU A 254 1.75 28.17 8.74
CA GLU A 254 1.86 26.81 9.29
C GLU A 254 1.34 25.74 8.31
N PHE A 255 0.87 26.20 7.13
CA PHE A 255 0.42 25.39 6.03
C PHE A 255 1.59 25.28 4.99
#